data_24140a8b9b4a7f81c90b14613a7f1554
#
_entry.id   24140a8b9b4a7f81c90b14613a7f1554
#
_cell.length_a   1.000
_cell.length_b   1.000
_cell.length_c   1.000
_cell.angle_alpha   90.00
_cell.angle_beta   90.00
_cell.angle_gamma   90.00
#
_symmetry.space_group_name_H-M   'P 1'
#
loop_
_entity.id
_entity.type
_entity.pdbx_description
1 polymer ?
#
loop_
_entity_poly.entity_id
_entity_poly.type
_entity_poly.pdbx_seq_one_letter_code
_entity_poly.pdbx_strand_id
1 'polypeptide(L)'
;QQHRQKRRVKRNAETLGKPTEASEGYLKGISAPFCGSLYGQVITAGGANFPEKPVVEGGLKKFYKDIFSISQNGEWNAIGELPTALAYGCTFSLEDRVIFAGGSNLEGAVDSVCSISINNGKASVENLDALPVKIDQAGFTNIGNSLYIAGGVANGIPSSSVFNGTFDGKNVIWKEISRLPEPMVQPVIFVNGKSLYVWGGCNPATGDVISKGYMLDMENGEWKDVASVPENGTFTGSAISVVNNRAYVTGGVNKEVFSKGIRAIGDEKKAYMTMPPANYRFNRHIWEFDPSAESWKSLGECGKTALAGAGMIAICNKLYIIGGEIKPGVRTPESWIINIK
;
A
#
# COMPACT_ATOMS: atom_id res chain seq x y z
N GLN A 1 -22.34 38.48 -1.16
CA GLN A 1 -21.53 37.39 -0.57
C GLN A 1 -20.75 36.75 -1.71
N GLN A 2 -19.47 37.16 -1.86
CA GLN A 2 -18.56 36.57 -2.83
C GLN A 2 -18.10 35.21 -2.30
N HIS A 3 -18.62 34.12 -2.90
CA HIS A 3 -18.03 32.79 -2.76
C HIS A 3 -16.63 32.84 -3.43
N ARG A 4 -15.60 33.06 -2.63
CA ARG A 4 -14.21 32.75 -3.06
C ARG A 4 -14.17 31.25 -3.32
N GLN A 5 -14.24 30.83 -4.59
CA GLN A 5 -13.81 29.50 -4.98
C GLN A 5 -12.37 29.32 -4.50
N LYS A 6 -12.17 28.47 -3.49
CA LYS A 6 -10.83 28.06 -3.08
C LYS A 6 -10.15 27.47 -4.31
N ARG A 7 -9.14 28.14 -4.84
CA ARG A 7 -8.31 27.61 -5.94
C ARG A 7 -7.81 26.25 -5.51
N ARG A 8 -8.22 25.20 -6.22
CA ARG A 8 -7.68 23.85 -6.02
C ARG A 8 -6.19 23.89 -6.35
N VAL A 9 -5.34 23.62 -5.36
CA VAL A 9 -3.90 23.52 -5.56
C VAL A 9 -3.63 22.23 -6.31
N LYS A 10 -2.90 22.31 -7.44
CA LYS A 10 -2.47 21.14 -8.20
C LYS A 10 -1.06 20.78 -7.80
N ARG A 11 -0.80 19.49 -7.62
CA ARG A 11 0.54 18.91 -7.48
C ARG A 11 0.92 18.21 -8.76
N ASN A 12 2.12 18.44 -9.23
CA ASN A 12 2.65 17.81 -10.43
C ASN A 12 3.35 16.51 -10.07
N ALA A 13 3.08 15.47 -10.84
CA ALA A 13 3.84 14.23 -10.80
C ALA A 13 4.82 14.20 -11.97
N GLU A 14 6.06 13.79 -11.67
CA GLU A 14 7.09 13.52 -12.66
C GLU A 14 7.14 12.01 -12.92
N THR A 15 7.51 11.62 -14.15
CA THR A 15 7.65 10.18 -14.47
C THR A 15 8.83 9.58 -13.74
N LEU A 16 8.65 8.36 -13.20
CA LEU A 16 9.72 7.54 -12.66
C LEU A 16 10.26 6.53 -13.70
N GLY A 17 9.85 6.65 -14.95
CA GLY A 17 10.26 5.71 -16.00
C GLY A 17 9.53 4.37 -15.91
N LYS A 18 10.04 3.41 -16.66
CA LYS A 18 9.51 2.04 -16.78
C LYS A 18 10.64 1.05 -16.90
N PRO A 19 10.46 -0.22 -16.54
CA PRO A 19 11.46 -1.23 -16.82
C PRO A 19 11.59 -1.42 -18.33
N THR A 20 12.82 -1.64 -18.80
CA THR A 20 13.11 -1.96 -20.20
C THR A 20 13.25 -3.48 -20.40
N GLU A 21 13.56 -4.21 -19.34
CA GLU A 21 13.76 -5.65 -19.34
C GLU A 21 12.78 -6.31 -18.35
N ALA A 22 11.58 -6.59 -18.81
CA ALA A 22 10.56 -7.33 -18.08
C ALA A 22 9.70 -8.11 -19.07
N SER A 23 8.92 -9.06 -18.56
CA SER A 23 7.96 -9.80 -19.39
C SER A 23 6.90 -8.85 -19.97
N GLU A 24 6.36 -9.20 -21.12
CA GLU A 24 5.32 -8.42 -21.79
C GLU A 24 4.11 -8.19 -20.86
N GLY A 25 3.72 -9.22 -20.09
CA GLY A 25 2.62 -9.10 -19.13
C GLY A 25 2.93 -8.09 -18.01
N TYR A 26 4.13 -8.09 -17.46
CA TYR A 26 4.56 -7.13 -16.43
C TYR A 26 4.52 -5.69 -16.94
N LEU A 27 4.94 -5.47 -18.18
CA LEU A 27 5.01 -4.15 -18.82
C LEU A 27 3.64 -3.49 -18.99
N LYS A 28 2.55 -4.25 -18.88
CA LYS A 28 1.17 -3.70 -18.89
C LYS A 28 0.81 -2.98 -17.60
N GLY A 29 1.65 -3.06 -16.57
CA GLY A 29 1.43 -2.46 -15.28
C GLY A 29 1.00 -3.49 -14.22
N ILE A 30 1.40 -3.25 -12.99
CA ILE A 30 1.10 -4.12 -11.85
C ILE A 30 0.47 -3.33 -10.72
N SER A 31 -0.22 -4.00 -9.83
CA SER A 31 -0.69 -3.44 -8.57
C SER A 31 -0.22 -4.29 -7.39
N ALA A 32 -0.30 -3.70 -6.21
CA ALA A 32 0.06 -4.33 -4.94
C ALA A 32 1.48 -4.91 -4.89
N PRO A 33 2.52 -4.23 -5.45
CA PRO A 33 3.88 -4.67 -5.29
C PRO A 33 4.36 -4.44 -3.87
N PHE A 34 5.42 -5.14 -3.47
CA PHE A 34 6.28 -4.68 -2.38
C PHE A 34 7.03 -3.43 -2.86
N CYS A 35 7.14 -2.43 -2.01
CA CYS A 35 7.82 -1.19 -2.36
C CYS A 35 8.51 -0.60 -1.13
N GLY A 36 9.82 -0.52 -1.20
CA GLY A 36 10.66 0.04 -0.14
C GLY A 36 11.82 0.83 -0.71
N SER A 37 12.76 1.19 0.14
CA SER A 37 13.98 1.90 -0.25
C SER A 37 15.20 1.28 0.39
N LEU A 38 16.32 1.34 -0.31
CA LEU A 38 17.61 0.86 0.16
C LEU A 38 18.71 1.68 -0.54
N TYR A 39 19.57 2.30 0.27
CA TYR A 39 20.68 3.14 -0.23
C TYR A 39 20.25 4.20 -1.26
N GLY A 40 19.12 4.87 -0.98
CA GLY A 40 18.61 5.95 -1.83
C GLY A 40 17.94 5.49 -3.13
N GLN A 41 17.73 4.19 -3.31
CA GLN A 41 17.01 3.63 -4.45
C GLN A 41 15.68 3.03 -4.02
N VAL A 42 14.71 3.05 -4.91
CA VAL A 42 13.45 2.30 -4.71
C VAL A 42 13.70 0.83 -4.98
N ILE A 43 13.23 -0.02 -4.09
CA ILE A 43 13.21 -1.47 -4.29
C ILE A 43 11.76 -1.89 -4.42
N THR A 44 11.39 -2.41 -5.57
CA THR A 44 10.04 -2.96 -5.79
C THR A 44 10.11 -4.41 -6.21
N ALA A 45 9.15 -5.19 -5.76
CA ALA A 45 9.11 -6.62 -6.07
C ALA A 45 7.67 -7.13 -6.16
N GLY A 46 7.47 -8.15 -6.97
CA GLY A 46 6.17 -8.79 -7.09
C GLY A 46 5.12 -7.89 -7.73
N GLY A 47 3.89 -8.05 -7.28
CA GLY A 47 2.72 -7.40 -7.84
C GLY A 47 1.91 -8.33 -8.71
N ALA A 48 0.74 -7.85 -9.14
CA ALA A 48 -0.20 -8.65 -9.92
C ALA A 48 -0.95 -7.82 -10.95
N ASN A 49 -1.43 -8.48 -11.99
CA ASN A 49 -2.29 -7.87 -13.00
C ASN A 49 -3.18 -8.92 -13.71
N PHE A 50 -3.93 -8.47 -14.70
CA PHE A 50 -4.70 -9.29 -15.63
C PHE A 50 -4.15 -9.05 -17.03
N PRO A 51 -3.07 -9.75 -17.46
CA PRO A 51 -2.32 -9.37 -18.66
C PRO A 51 -2.98 -9.75 -19.98
N GLU A 52 -3.88 -10.74 -19.98
CA GLU A 52 -4.46 -11.27 -21.24
C GLU A 52 -5.76 -10.57 -21.61
N LYS A 53 -6.69 -10.43 -20.67
CA LYS A 53 -8.00 -9.80 -20.88
C LYS A 53 -8.60 -9.29 -19.57
N PRO A 54 -9.58 -8.37 -19.62
CA PRO A 54 -10.24 -7.86 -18.43
C PRO A 54 -10.88 -8.97 -17.58
N VAL A 55 -10.96 -8.73 -16.28
CA VAL A 55 -11.56 -9.69 -15.34
C VAL A 55 -13.03 -9.99 -15.67
N VAL A 56 -13.79 -9.01 -16.16
CA VAL A 56 -15.20 -9.19 -16.56
C VAL A 56 -15.37 -10.09 -17.78
N GLU A 57 -14.33 -10.28 -18.57
CA GLU A 57 -14.29 -11.18 -19.73
C GLU A 57 -13.64 -12.53 -19.39
N GLY A 58 -13.48 -12.82 -18.11
CA GLY A 58 -12.86 -14.06 -17.61
C GLY A 58 -11.33 -14.01 -17.55
N GLY A 59 -10.73 -12.80 -17.52
CA GLY A 59 -9.29 -12.64 -17.37
C GLY A 59 -8.77 -13.28 -16.11
N LEU A 60 -7.61 -13.95 -16.20
CA LEU A 60 -6.94 -14.60 -15.09
C LEU A 60 -5.88 -13.70 -14.50
N LYS A 61 -5.83 -13.61 -13.18
CA LYS A 61 -4.84 -12.86 -12.46
C LYS A 61 -3.48 -13.54 -12.52
N LYS A 62 -2.45 -12.75 -12.82
CA LYS A 62 -1.06 -13.22 -12.80
C LYS A 62 -0.28 -12.48 -11.73
N PHE A 63 0.53 -13.22 -10.99
CA PHE A 63 1.44 -12.70 -9.97
C PHE A 63 2.87 -12.77 -10.48
N TYR A 64 3.71 -11.85 -10.01
CA TYR A 64 5.09 -11.70 -10.46
C TYR A 64 6.06 -11.86 -9.29
N LYS A 65 7.31 -12.19 -9.63
CA LYS A 65 8.39 -12.35 -8.65
C LYS A 65 9.61 -11.46 -8.93
N ASP A 66 9.55 -10.65 -9.98
CA ASP A 66 10.66 -9.76 -10.36
C ASP A 66 10.99 -8.79 -9.23
N ILE A 67 12.28 -8.57 -9.00
CA ILE A 67 12.79 -7.54 -8.10
C ILE A 67 13.55 -6.51 -8.94
N PHE A 68 13.15 -5.24 -8.81
CA PHE A 68 13.81 -4.10 -9.43
C PHE A 68 14.38 -3.15 -8.40
N SER A 69 15.56 -2.61 -8.68
CA SER A 69 16.00 -1.36 -8.08
C SER A 69 15.74 -0.23 -9.06
N ILE A 70 15.27 0.90 -8.57
CA ILE A 70 14.94 2.05 -9.39
C ILE A 70 15.70 3.26 -8.83
N SER A 71 16.54 3.87 -9.68
CA SER A 71 17.22 5.09 -9.30
C SER A 71 16.25 6.26 -9.20
N GLN A 72 16.63 7.32 -8.48
CA GLN A 72 15.77 8.49 -8.31
C GLN A 72 15.51 9.24 -9.61
N ASN A 73 16.27 8.98 -10.65
CA ASN A 73 16.08 9.54 -12.01
C ASN A 73 15.35 8.57 -12.97
N GLY A 74 14.80 7.48 -12.46
CA GLY A 74 13.90 6.61 -13.21
C GLY A 74 14.56 5.48 -14.00
N GLU A 75 15.77 5.09 -13.66
CA GLU A 75 16.41 3.90 -14.25
C GLU A 75 16.02 2.65 -13.47
N TRP A 76 15.40 1.72 -14.17
CA TRP A 76 14.97 0.43 -13.63
C TRP A 76 15.99 -0.66 -13.95
N ASN A 77 16.46 -1.34 -12.91
CA ASN A 77 17.39 -2.45 -13.04
C ASN A 77 16.78 -3.71 -12.42
N ALA A 78 16.68 -4.77 -13.21
CA ALA A 78 16.30 -6.09 -12.73
C ALA A 78 17.45 -6.65 -11.90
N ILE A 79 17.24 -6.86 -10.60
CA ILE A 79 18.31 -7.27 -9.68
C ILE A 79 18.15 -8.68 -9.13
N GLY A 80 17.00 -9.31 -9.35
CA GLY A 80 16.75 -10.67 -8.88
C GLY A 80 15.25 -11.02 -8.91
N GLU A 81 14.92 -12.07 -8.20
CA GLU A 81 13.56 -12.60 -8.11
C GLU A 81 13.23 -12.99 -6.66
N LEU A 82 11.96 -12.83 -6.28
CA LEU A 82 11.42 -13.43 -5.07
C LEU A 82 11.43 -14.95 -5.19
N PRO A 83 11.49 -15.69 -4.06
CA PRO A 83 11.38 -17.15 -4.10
C PRO A 83 10.06 -17.63 -4.69
N THR A 84 8.99 -16.86 -4.52
CA THR A 84 7.64 -17.13 -4.99
C THR A 84 7.02 -15.84 -5.50
N ALA A 85 6.21 -15.90 -6.56
CA ALA A 85 5.44 -14.75 -7.03
C ALA A 85 4.41 -14.34 -5.95
N LEU A 86 4.37 -13.06 -5.61
CA LEU A 86 3.53 -12.53 -4.53
C LEU A 86 3.07 -11.10 -4.83
N ALA A 87 1.92 -10.74 -4.28
CA ALA A 87 1.41 -9.39 -4.20
C ALA A 87 0.69 -9.18 -2.85
N TYR A 88 0.29 -7.96 -2.53
CA TYR A 88 -0.50 -7.63 -1.33
C TYR A 88 0.21 -7.91 0.00
N GLY A 89 1.53 -7.93 0.01
CA GLY A 89 2.33 -8.13 1.22
C GLY A 89 2.79 -6.83 1.87
N CYS A 90 3.56 -6.99 2.93
CA CYS A 90 4.12 -5.90 3.73
C CYS A 90 5.59 -5.66 3.38
N THR A 91 6.00 -4.41 3.35
CA THR A 91 7.40 -4.01 3.10
C THR A 91 7.92 -3.17 4.24
N PHE A 92 9.13 -3.48 4.69
CA PHE A 92 9.83 -2.72 5.72
C PHE A 92 11.22 -2.34 5.21
N SER A 93 11.50 -1.04 5.19
CA SER A 93 12.81 -0.52 4.77
C SER A 93 13.69 -0.31 6.00
N LEU A 94 14.73 -1.12 6.12
CA LEU A 94 15.74 -1.02 7.16
C LEU A 94 16.99 -0.32 6.62
N GLU A 95 18.00 -0.13 7.43
CA GLU A 95 19.21 0.59 7.03
C GLU A 95 19.99 -0.13 5.92
N ASP A 96 20.12 -1.45 6.02
CA ASP A 96 20.97 -2.26 5.12
C ASP A 96 20.20 -3.31 4.31
N ARG A 97 18.87 -3.33 4.42
CA ARG A 97 18.00 -4.30 3.75
C ARG A 97 16.57 -3.82 3.66
N VAL A 98 15.79 -4.48 2.84
CA VAL A 98 14.33 -4.43 2.90
C VAL A 98 13.82 -5.81 3.30
N ILE A 99 12.73 -5.83 4.09
CA ILE A 99 12.07 -7.07 4.50
C ILE A 99 10.67 -7.09 3.90
N PHE A 100 10.33 -8.21 3.26
CA PHE A 100 9.01 -8.46 2.71
C PHE A 100 8.35 -9.56 3.53
N ALA A 101 7.10 -9.34 3.94
CA ALA A 101 6.37 -10.26 4.79
C ALA A 101 4.94 -10.49 4.32
N GLY A 102 4.50 -11.74 4.27
CA GLY A 102 3.16 -12.09 3.86
C GLY A 102 2.89 -11.81 2.39
N GLY A 103 1.63 -11.55 2.08
CA GLY A 103 1.14 -11.41 0.72
C GLY A 103 0.42 -12.67 0.26
N SER A 104 0.07 -12.69 -1.01
CA SER A 104 -0.68 -13.80 -1.59
C SER A 104 -0.36 -14.03 -3.06
N ASN A 105 -0.78 -15.16 -3.56
CA ASN A 105 -0.78 -15.54 -4.97
C ASN A 105 -2.00 -16.40 -5.27
N LEU A 106 -1.99 -17.10 -6.41
CA LEU A 106 -3.12 -17.97 -6.81
C LEU A 106 -3.40 -19.11 -5.82
N GLU A 107 -2.42 -19.50 -5.02
CA GLU A 107 -2.58 -20.55 -4.00
C GLU A 107 -3.11 -20.00 -2.66
N GLY A 108 -3.22 -18.68 -2.52
CA GLY A 108 -3.71 -18.01 -1.33
C GLY A 108 -2.64 -17.19 -0.61
N ALA A 109 -2.98 -16.74 0.61
CA ALA A 109 -2.07 -15.98 1.44
C ALA A 109 -0.92 -16.84 1.97
N VAL A 110 0.21 -16.19 2.24
CA VAL A 110 1.44 -16.83 2.76
C VAL A 110 1.85 -16.22 4.09
N ASP A 111 2.70 -16.91 4.83
CA ASP A 111 3.34 -16.45 6.05
C ASP A 111 4.84 -16.20 5.87
N SER A 112 5.34 -16.30 4.65
CA SER A 112 6.75 -16.17 4.35
C SER A 112 7.26 -14.76 4.63
N VAL A 113 8.50 -14.70 5.10
CA VAL A 113 9.26 -13.48 5.33
C VAL A 113 10.60 -13.62 4.64
N CYS A 114 10.99 -12.64 3.83
CA CYS A 114 12.30 -12.63 3.23
C CYS A 114 12.99 -11.28 3.38
N SER A 115 14.30 -11.33 3.47
CA SER A 115 15.20 -10.19 3.56
C SER A 115 15.93 -10.03 2.23
N ILE A 116 15.91 -8.82 1.72
CA ILE A 116 16.61 -8.45 0.49
C ILE A 116 17.72 -7.48 0.83
N SER A 117 18.95 -7.87 0.58
CA SER A 117 20.11 -6.98 0.55
C SER A 117 20.68 -6.90 -0.85
N ILE A 118 21.53 -5.92 -1.10
CA ILE A 118 22.16 -5.75 -2.41
C ILE A 118 23.66 -6.08 -2.29
N ASN A 119 24.11 -6.97 -3.15
CA ASN A 119 25.49 -7.39 -3.24
C ASN A 119 25.93 -7.34 -4.71
N ASN A 120 26.94 -6.52 -5.02
CA ASN A 120 27.41 -6.30 -6.39
C ASN A 120 26.29 -5.95 -7.38
N GLY A 121 25.37 -5.07 -6.98
CA GLY A 121 24.25 -4.64 -7.79
C GLY A 121 23.13 -5.67 -7.98
N LYS A 122 23.19 -6.80 -7.29
CA LYS A 122 22.18 -7.86 -7.35
C LYS A 122 21.53 -8.08 -6.00
N ALA A 123 20.29 -8.52 -6.02
CA ALA A 123 19.56 -8.88 -4.81
C ALA A 123 20.11 -10.17 -4.22
N SER A 124 20.42 -10.12 -2.94
CA SER A 124 20.67 -11.30 -2.11
C SER A 124 19.43 -11.56 -1.28
N VAL A 125 18.76 -12.67 -1.55
CA VAL A 125 17.47 -13.02 -0.94
C VAL A 125 17.70 -14.09 0.12
N GLU A 126 17.23 -13.80 1.34
CA GLU A 126 17.33 -14.71 2.47
C GLU A 126 15.95 -14.95 3.06
N ASN A 127 15.57 -16.21 3.23
CA ASN A 127 14.34 -16.57 3.93
C ASN A 127 14.54 -16.42 5.44
N LEU A 128 13.62 -15.69 6.08
CA LEU A 128 13.58 -15.53 7.51
C LEU A 128 12.47 -16.42 8.12
N ASP A 129 12.41 -16.48 9.46
CA ASP A 129 11.32 -17.17 10.14
C ASP A 129 9.97 -16.60 9.76
N ALA A 130 8.97 -17.48 9.62
CA ALA A 130 7.64 -17.12 9.16
C ALA A 130 6.88 -16.19 10.11
N LEU A 131 5.91 -15.47 9.57
CA LEU A 131 4.87 -14.79 10.35
C LEU A 131 4.05 -15.80 11.16
N PRO A 132 3.43 -15.36 12.27
CA PRO A 132 2.53 -16.22 13.05
C PRO A 132 1.28 -16.68 12.27
N VAL A 133 0.91 -15.96 11.22
CA VAL A 133 -0.28 -16.21 10.40
C VAL A 133 0.02 -15.99 8.93
N LYS A 134 -0.75 -16.66 8.07
CA LYS A 134 -0.79 -16.35 6.63
C LYS A 134 -1.67 -15.13 6.44
N ILE A 135 -1.14 -14.06 5.85
CA ILE A 135 -1.82 -12.77 5.79
C ILE A 135 -1.52 -12.02 4.51
N ASP A 136 -2.53 -11.36 3.96
CA ASP A 136 -2.41 -10.38 2.89
C ASP A 136 -3.27 -9.14 3.18
N GLN A 137 -3.08 -8.09 2.42
CA GLN A 137 -3.89 -6.86 2.48
C GLN A 137 -3.88 -6.17 3.85
N ALA A 138 -2.81 -6.33 4.61
CA ALA A 138 -2.63 -5.66 5.90
C ALA A 138 -2.02 -4.26 5.74
N GLY A 139 -2.23 -3.41 6.73
CA GLY A 139 -1.46 -2.18 6.91
C GLY A 139 -0.10 -2.50 7.54
N PHE A 140 0.92 -1.75 7.17
CA PHE A 140 2.28 -1.98 7.65
C PHE A 140 3.09 -0.68 7.70
N THR A 141 4.01 -0.64 8.63
CA THR A 141 5.00 0.44 8.78
C THR A 141 6.15 -0.06 9.65
N ASN A 142 7.25 0.68 9.67
CA ASN A 142 8.34 0.38 10.61
C ASN A 142 9.05 1.65 11.06
N ILE A 143 9.66 1.55 12.22
CA ILE A 143 10.64 2.52 12.71
C ILE A 143 11.93 1.72 12.98
N GLY A 144 12.92 1.91 12.10
CA GLY A 144 14.13 1.10 12.15
C GLY A 144 13.80 -0.39 12.12
N ASN A 145 14.33 -1.14 13.09
CA ASN A 145 14.14 -2.58 13.20
C ASN A 145 12.84 -2.99 13.90
N SER A 146 11.99 -2.04 14.27
CA SER A 146 10.68 -2.31 14.87
C SER A 146 9.61 -2.25 13.78
N LEU A 147 8.98 -3.38 13.50
CA LEU A 147 8.06 -3.60 12.40
C LEU A 147 6.63 -3.74 12.94
N TYR A 148 5.64 -3.22 12.19
CA TYR A 148 4.24 -3.27 12.61
C TYR A 148 3.36 -3.72 11.46
N ILE A 149 2.42 -4.63 11.74
CA ILE A 149 1.40 -5.11 10.82
C ILE A 149 0.06 -5.03 11.52
N ALA A 150 -0.96 -4.49 10.85
CA ALA A 150 -2.30 -4.39 11.41
C ALA A 150 -3.37 -4.75 10.39
N GLY A 151 -4.38 -5.49 10.82
CA GLY A 151 -5.52 -5.85 9.99
C GLY A 151 -5.17 -6.82 8.86
N GLY A 152 -5.76 -6.60 7.70
CA GLY A 152 -5.64 -7.49 6.54
C GLY A 152 -6.61 -8.65 6.58
N VAL A 153 -6.30 -9.66 5.78
CA VAL A 153 -7.03 -10.95 5.75
C VAL A 153 -6.10 -12.03 6.24
N ALA A 154 -6.43 -12.65 7.35
CA ALA A 154 -5.66 -13.75 7.95
C ALA A 154 -6.51 -15.02 7.95
N ASN A 155 -5.97 -16.12 7.39
CA ASN A 155 -6.69 -17.37 7.25
C ASN A 155 -8.07 -17.22 6.56
N GLY A 156 -8.15 -16.33 5.55
CA GLY A 156 -9.37 -16.07 4.79
C GLY A 156 -10.42 -15.20 5.50
N ILE A 157 -10.10 -14.63 6.65
CA ILE A 157 -11.03 -13.84 7.48
C ILE A 157 -10.46 -12.44 7.70
N PRO A 158 -11.30 -11.37 7.58
CA PRO A 158 -10.87 -10.02 7.95
C PRO A 158 -10.32 -9.98 9.37
N SER A 159 -9.10 -9.44 9.51
CA SER A 159 -8.33 -9.51 10.74
C SER A 159 -8.40 -8.23 11.57
N SER A 160 -8.38 -8.41 12.90
CA SER A 160 -8.19 -7.33 13.87
C SER A 160 -6.81 -7.37 14.54
N SER A 161 -5.95 -8.32 14.18
CA SER A 161 -4.66 -8.48 14.85
C SER A 161 -3.72 -7.31 14.57
N VAL A 162 -2.96 -6.93 15.58
CA VAL A 162 -1.84 -5.99 15.49
C VAL A 162 -0.59 -6.72 15.95
N PHE A 163 0.37 -6.84 15.04
CA PHE A 163 1.66 -7.50 15.32
C PHE A 163 2.78 -6.47 15.38
N ASN A 164 3.69 -6.68 16.31
CA ASN A 164 5.00 -6.05 16.33
C ASN A 164 6.06 -7.10 16.08
N GLY A 165 6.96 -6.81 15.16
CA GLY A 165 8.14 -7.61 14.88
C GLY A 165 9.41 -6.83 15.23
N THR A 166 10.39 -7.50 15.78
CA THR A 166 11.70 -6.92 16.04
C THR A 166 12.75 -7.70 15.26
N PHE A 167 13.44 -7.02 14.35
CA PHE A 167 14.55 -7.61 13.61
C PHE A 167 15.80 -7.57 14.49
N ASP A 168 16.36 -8.73 14.79
CA ASP A 168 17.49 -8.89 15.71
C ASP A 168 18.85 -9.00 15.01
N GLY A 169 18.89 -8.80 13.69
CA GLY A 169 20.06 -8.99 12.85
C GLY A 169 20.06 -10.31 12.09
N LYS A 170 19.21 -11.26 12.46
CA LYS A 170 19.05 -12.57 11.79
C LYS A 170 17.62 -12.87 11.39
N ASN A 171 16.68 -12.73 12.34
CA ASN A 171 15.27 -12.99 12.14
C ASN A 171 14.41 -11.88 12.70
N VAL A 172 13.13 -11.90 12.34
CA VAL A 172 12.13 -11.06 12.97
C VAL A 172 11.38 -11.88 14.02
N ILE A 173 11.34 -11.36 15.23
CA ILE A 173 10.60 -11.97 16.35
C ILE A 173 9.26 -11.26 16.42
N TRP A 174 8.18 -11.97 16.09
CA TRP A 174 6.83 -11.45 16.02
C TRP A 174 6.05 -11.74 17.29
N LYS A 175 5.23 -10.75 17.72
CA LYS A 175 4.23 -10.95 18.76
C LYS A 175 2.97 -10.14 18.45
N GLU A 176 1.82 -10.66 18.82
CA GLU A 176 0.58 -9.91 18.81
C GLU A 176 0.56 -8.96 20.02
N ILE A 177 0.47 -7.66 19.76
CA ILE A 177 0.52 -6.64 20.82
C ILE A 177 -0.84 -6.06 21.16
N SER A 178 -1.81 -6.16 20.25
CA SER A 178 -3.16 -5.62 20.46
C SER A 178 -4.12 -6.17 19.41
N ARG A 179 -5.37 -5.75 19.53
CA ARG A 179 -6.39 -5.98 18.50
C ARG A 179 -7.05 -4.65 18.14
N LEU A 180 -7.26 -4.44 16.84
CA LEU A 180 -8.00 -3.30 16.32
C LEU A 180 -9.42 -3.27 16.89
N PRO A 181 -10.03 -2.09 17.07
CA PRO A 181 -11.43 -1.99 17.50
C PRO A 181 -12.43 -2.68 16.57
N GLU A 182 -12.07 -2.86 15.30
CA GLU A 182 -12.85 -3.59 14.32
C GLU A 182 -11.91 -4.23 13.27
N PRO A 183 -12.33 -5.29 12.56
CA PRO A 183 -11.53 -5.84 11.46
C PRO A 183 -11.36 -4.80 10.34
N MET A 184 -10.14 -4.69 9.81
CA MET A 184 -9.83 -3.72 8.76
C MET A 184 -8.96 -4.38 7.69
N VAL A 185 -9.50 -4.47 6.47
CA VAL A 185 -8.78 -4.95 5.28
C VAL A 185 -8.31 -3.75 4.48
N GLN A 186 -7.05 -3.72 4.09
CA GLN A 186 -6.39 -2.61 3.41
C GLN A 186 -6.44 -1.29 4.20
N PRO A 187 -6.19 -1.29 5.50
CA PRO A 187 -6.03 -0.04 6.25
C PRO A 187 -4.66 0.58 5.94
N VAL A 188 -4.49 1.84 6.31
CA VAL A 188 -3.17 2.46 6.41
C VAL A 188 -2.80 2.64 7.87
N ILE A 189 -1.54 2.44 8.21
CA ILE A 189 -1.05 2.62 9.57
C ILE A 189 0.17 3.53 9.61
N PHE A 190 0.34 4.19 10.74
CA PHE A 190 1.43 5.11 11.00
C PHE A 190 1.84 5.00 12.46
N VAL A 191 3.13 4.97 12.73
CA VAL A 191 3.65 4.94 14.10
C VAL A 191 4.46 6.20 14.36
N ASN A 192 4.14 6.88 15.46
CA ASN A 192 4.89 8.01 15.98
C ASN A 192 5.16 7.78 17.45
N GLY A 193 6.41 7.50 17.80
CA GLY A 193 6.78 7.15 19.17
C GLY A 193 6.03 5.91 19.67
N LYS A 194 5.23 6.07 20.71
CA LYS A 194 4.43 4.99 21.31
C LYS A 194 2.99 4.93 20.78
N SER A 195 2.66 5.75 19.80
CA SER A 195 1.32 5.82 19.22
C SER A 195 1.27 5.12 17.86
N LEU A 196 0.38 4.17 17.73
CA LEU A 196 0.08 3.52 16.45
C LEU A 196 -1.29 4.00 15.99
N TYR A 197 -1.30 4.64 14.82
CA TYR A 197 -2.52 5.13 14.17
C TYR A 197 -2.95 4.18 13.07
N VAL A 198 -4.25 4.00 12.90
CA VAL A 198 -4.83 3.22 11.81
C VAL A 198 -6.07 3.92 11.26
N TRP A 199 -6.21 3.95 9.96
CA TRP A 199 -7.34 4.58 9.28
C TRP A 199 -7.87 3.73 8.15
N GLY A 200 -9.18 3.86 7.93
CA GLY A 200 -9.84 3.38 6.75
C GLY A 200 -9.82 1.88 6.62
N GLY A 201 -9.71 1.44 5.39
CA GLY A 201 -9.89 0.04 5.05
C GLY A 201 -11.35 -0.32 4.93
N CYS A 202 -11.61 -1.61 4.79
CA CYS A 202 -12.95 -2.14 4.62
C CYS A 202 -13.11 -3.49 5.32
N ASN A 203 -14.35 -3.95 5.39
CA ASN A 203 -14.67 -5.31 5.81
C ASN A 203 -15.49 -5.98 4.70
N PRO A 204 -14.87 -6.78 3.83
CA PRO A 204 -15.58 -7.46 2.74
C PRO A 204 -16.66 -8.42 3.21
N ALA A 205 -16.54 -8.95 4.43
CA ALA A 205 -17.55 -9.87 4.99
C ALA A 205 -18.87 -9.16 5.31
N THR A 206 -18.83 -7.89 5.69
CA THR A 206 -20.02 -7.08 6.01
C THR A 206 -20.36 -6.07 4.91
N GLY A 207 -19.44 -5.78 4.00
CA GLY A 207 -19.55 -4.72 3.02
C GLY A 207 -19.31 -3.31 3.57
N ASP A 208 -18.81 -3.18 4.80
CA ASP A 208 -18.50 -1.88 5.40
C ASP A 208 -17.22 -1.30 4.81
N VAL A 209 -17.27 0.00 4.51
CA VAL A 209 -16.11 0.79 4.10
C VAL A 209 -15.86 1.85 5.16
N ILE A 210 -14.66 1.89 5.72
CA ILE A 210 -14.37 2.54 6.99
C ILE A 210 -13.77 3.92 6.76
N SER A 211 -14.33 4.93 7.44
CA SER A 211 -13.77 6.29 7.53
C SER A 211 -13.02 6.54 8.84
N LYS A 212 -13.26 5.74 9.86
CA LYS A 212 -12.72 5.95 11.19
C LYS A 212 -11.20 5.87 11.25
N GLY A 213 -10.64 6.67 12.16
CA GLY A 213 -9.27 6.58 12.60
C GLY A 213 -9.22 6.21 14.08
N TYR A 214 -8.24 5.38 14.42
CA TYR A 214 -8.00 4.91 15.79
C TYR A 214 -6.53 5.08 16.13
N MET A 215 -6.24 5.29 17.40
CA MET A 215 -4.88 5.35 17.91
C MET A 215 -4.72 4.41 19.08
N LEU A 216 -3.73 3.54 19.01
CA LEU A 216 -3.29 2.70 20.11
C LEU A 216 -2.15 3.39 20.85
N ASP A 217 -2.31 3.59 22.15
CA ASP A 217 -1.18 3.85 23.04
C ASP A 217 -0.51 2.50 23.34
N MET A 218 0.64 2.27 22.72
CA MET A 218 1.36 1.00 22.88
C MET A 218 1.99 0.80 24.25
N GLU A 219 2.04 1.85 25.06
CA GLU A 219 2.56 1.78 26.44
C GLU A 219 1.51 1.22 27.40
N ASN A 220 0.26 1.69 27.32
CA ASN A 220 -0.82 1.26 28.20
C ASN A 220 -1.83 0.30 27.55
N GLY A 221 -1.76 0.11 26.24
CA GLY A 221 -2.65 -0.79 25.50
C GLY A 221 -4.04 -0.27 25.20
N GLU A 222 -4.30 1.01 25.46
CA GLU A 222 -5.61 1.61 25.25
C GLU A 222 -5.78 2.19 23.84
N TRP A 223 -6.97 2.01 23.28
CA TRP A 223 -7.39 2.61 22.02
C TRP A 223 -8.24 3.86 22.26
N LYS A 224 -8.07 4.86 21.41
CA LYS A 224 -8.96 6.02 21.33
C LYS A 224 -9.30 6.34 19.87
N ASP A 225 -10.42 7.00 19.66
CA ASP A 225 -10.77 7.57 18.36
C ASP A 225 -9.89 8.78 18.06
N VAL A 226 -9.50 8.94 16.80
CA VAL A 226 -8.78 10.11 16.31
C VAL A 226 -9.49 10.67 15.08
N ALA A 227 -8.99 11.77 14.53
CA ALA A 227 -9.55 12.36 13.31
C ALA A 227 -9.76 11.29 12.23
N SER A 228 -10.95 11.23 11.68
CA SER A 228 -11.30 10.31 10.59
C SER A 228 -10.57 10.65 9.30
N VAL A 229 -10.65 9.75 8.33
CA VAL A 229 -10.23 10.05 6.96
C VAL A 229 -10.92 11.32 6.48
N PRO A 230 -10.20 12.26 5.83
CA PRO A 230 -10.77 13.50 5.35
C PRO A 230 -12.00 13.29 4.46
N GLU A 231 -12.93 14.27 4.51
CA GLU A 231 -14.13 14.29 3.67
C GLU A 231 -15.06 13.08 3.87
N ASN A 232 -14.98 12.46 5.06
CA ASN A 232 -15.68 11.21 5.36
C ASN A 232 -15.40 10.10 4.32
N GLY A 233 -14.18 10.09 3.79
CA GLY A 233 -13.71 9.10 2.82
C GLY A 233 -13.19 7.82 3.46
N THR A 234 -12.39 7.10 2.70
CA THR A 234 -11.68 5.89 3.16
C THR A 234 -10.27 5.90 2.61
N PHE A 235 -9.37 5.16 3.25
CA PHE A 235 -8.03 4.89 2.71
C PHE A 235 -7.88 3.47 2.17
N THR A 236 -8.99 2.79 1.94
CA THR A 236 -8.96 1.47 1.27
C THR A 236 -8.25 1.59 -0.09
N GLY A 237 -7.20 0.80 -0.29
CA GLY A 237 -6.40 0.83 -1.51
C GLY A 237 -5.45 2.02 -1.65
N SER A 238 -5.37 2.89 -0.64
CA SER A 238 -4.40 3.99 -0.61
C SER A 238 -2.98 3.50 -0.33
N ALA A 239 -2.00 4.30 -0.73
CA ALA A 239 -0.61 4.12 -0.36
C ALA A 239 -0.22 5.14 0.71
N ILE A 240 0.67 4.76 1.61
CA ILE A 240 1.17 5.61 2.69
C ILE A 240 2.69 5.53 2.80
N SER A 241 3.33 6.64 3.11
CA SER A 241 4.73 6.67 3.48
C SER A 241 4.99 7.79 4.50
N VAL A 242 6.15 7.76 5.14
CA VAL A 242 6.48 8.64 6.26
C VAL A 242 7.69 9.48 5.92
N VAL A 243 7.61 10.78 6.19
CA VAL A 243 8.71 11.74 6.09
C VAL A 243 8.68 12.64 7.32
N ASN A 244 9.79 12.74 8.04
CA ASN A 244 9.93 13.63 9.20
C ASN A 244 8.77 13.50 10.20
N ASN A 245 8.44 12.29 10.60
CA ASN A 245 7.37 11.97 11.55
C ASN A 245 5.97 12.46 11.12
N ARG A 246 5.75 12.59 9.82
CA ARG A 246 4.43 12.86 9.22
C ARG A 246 4.09 11.76 8.23
N ALA A 247 2.82 11.41 8.17
CA ALA A 247 2.32 10.43 7.21
C ALA A 247 1.77 11.13 5.97
N TYR A 248 2.05 10.55 4.80
CA TYR A 248 1.57 11.04 3.50
C TYR A 248 0.81 9.92 2.82
N VAL A 249 -0.41 10.22 2.39
CA VAL A 249 -1.31 9.24 1.78
C VAL A 249 -1.72 9.71 0.40
N THR A 250 -1.66 8.80 -0.59
CA THR A 250 -2.06 9.04 -1.97
C THR A 250 -3.03 7.96 -2.43
N GLY A 251 -3.88 8.29 -3.38
CA GLY A 251 -4.75 7.34 -4.04
C GLY A 251 -5.79 6.72 -3.12
N GLY A 252 -6.26 5.55 -3.52
CA GLY A 252 -7.32 4.81 -2.85
C GLY A 252 -8.68 5.07 -3.44
N VAL A 253 -9.65 4.24 -3.06
CA VAL A 253 -11.00 4.27 -3.61
C VAL A 253 -11.85 5.41 -3.05
N ASN A 254 -12.93 5.75 -3.76
CA ASN A 254 -13.99 6.60 -3.24
C ASN A 254 -14.94 5.75 -2.39
N LYS A 255 -15.20 6.18 -1.16
CA LYS A 255 -15.99 5.40 -0.20
C LYS A 255 -17.38 5.05 -0.73
N GLU A 256 -18.10 6.03 -1.29
CA GLU A 256 -19.48 5.83 -1.76
C GLU A 256 -19.52 4.88 -2.96
N VAL A 257 -18.68 5.12 -3.96
CA VAL A 257 -18.60 4.29 -5.17
C VAL A 257 -18.16 2.88 -4.81
N PHE A 258 -17.13 2.73 -4.00
CA PHE A 258 -16.62 1.44 -3.58
C PHE A 258 -17.61 0.67 -2.70
N SER A 259 -18.33 1.34 -1.81
CA SER A 259 -19.38 0.70 -0.99
C SER A 259 -20.46 0.04 -1.84
N LYS A 260 -20.87 0.70 -2.92
CA LYS A 260 -21.80 0.11 -3.89
C LYS A 260 -21.17 -1.06 -4.63
N GLY A 261 -19.94 -0.91 -5.07
CA GLY A 261 -19.22 -1.94 -5.84
C GLY A 261 -18.96 -3.22 -5.06
N ILE A 262 -18.56 -3.11 -3.79
CA ILE A 262 -18.27 -4.26 -2.94
C ILE A 262 -19.53 -5.08 -2.61
N ARG A 263 -20.71 -4.45 -2.62
CA ARG A 263 -22.02 -5.07 -2.37
C ARG A 263 -22.72 -5.52 -3.64
N ALA A 264 -22.29 -5.04 -4.80
CA ALA A 264 -22.94 -5.33 -6.08
C ALA A 264 -22.77 -6.79 -6.48
N ILE A 265 -23.83 -7.36 -7.05
CA ILE A 265 -23.87 -8.70 -7.61
C ILE A 265 -24.49 -8.68 -9.01
N GLY A 266 -24.28 -9.73 -9.81
CA GLY A 266 -24.90 -9.88 -11.12
C GLY A 266 -24.63 -8.71 -12.05
N ASP A 267 -25.68 -8.19 -12.70
CA ASP A 267 -25.59 -7.09 -13.67
C ASP A 267 -25.08 -5.80 -13.04
N GLU A 268 -25.40 -5.52 -11.77
CA GLU A 268 -24.87 -4.36 -11.05
C GLU A 268 -23.34 -4.46 -10.88
N LYS A 269 -22.83 -5.65 -10.60
CA LYS A 269 -21.39 -5.90 -10.49
C LYS A 269 -20.69 -5.69 -11.83
N LYS A 270 -21.29 -6.20 -12.90
CA LYS A 270 -20.79 -5.99 -14.26
C LYS A 270 -20.77 -4.50 -14.63
N ALA A 271 -21.85 -3.77 -14.33
CA ALA A 271 -21.92 -2.33 -14.55
C ALA A 271 -20.84 -1.58 -13.76
N TYR A 272 -20.64 -1.94 -12.49
CA TYR A 272 -19.56 -1.39 -11.66
C TYR A 272 -18.18 -1.62 -12.27
N MET A 273 -17.90 -2.83 -12.76
CA MET A 273 -16.59 -3.18 -13.32
C MET A 273 -16.30 -2.57 -14.68
N THR A 274 -17.30 -2.05 -15.38
CA THR A 274 -17.17 -1.56 -16.76
C THR A 274 -17.30 -0.04 -16.90
N MET A 275 -17.38 0.71 -15.80
CA MET A 275 -17.39 2.17 -15.84
C MET A 275 -16.07 2.75 -16.37
N PRO A 276 -16.09 3.95 -16.97
CA PRO A 276 -14.87 4.69 -17.27
C PRO A 276 -14.08 5.02 -15.99
N PRO A 277 -12.75 5.12 -16.04
CA PRO A 277 -11.93 5.40 -14.86
C PRO A 277 -12.38 6.60 -14.03
N ALA A 278 -12.80 7.69 -14.65
CA ALA A 278 -13.24 8.90 -13.95
C ALA A 278 -14.44 8.66 -13.02
N ASN A 279 -15.31 7.70 -13.34
CA ASN A 279 -16.52 7.43 -12.57
C ASN A 279 -16.23 6.73 -11.22
N TYR A 280 -15.04 6.17 -11.04
CA TYR A 280 -14.64 5.57 -9.77
C TYR A 280 -14.24 6.60 -8.72
N ARG A 281 -13.94 7.82 -9.15
CA ARG A 281 -13.58 8.95 -8.29
C ARG A 281 -12.51 8.61 -7.24
N PHE A 282 -11.45 7.93 -7.67
CA PHE A 282 -10.33 7.63 -6.78
C PHE A 282 -9.75 8.91 -6.18
N ASN A 283 -9.22 8.81 -4.97
CA ASN A 283 -8.69 9.95 -4.24
C ASN A 283 -7.55 10.62 -5.03
N ARG A 284 -7.70 11.92 -5.28
CA ARG A 284 -6.73 12.76 -5.98
C ARG A 284 -5.87 13.61 -5.04
N HIS A 285 -6.25 13.72 -3.77
CA HIS A 285 -5.51 14.51 -2.80
C HIS A 285 -4.23 13.81 -2.37
N ILE A 286 -3.20 14.60 -2.11
CA ILE A 286 -2.04 14.18 -1.34
C ILE A 286 -2.32 14.62 0.10
N TRP A 287 -2.63 13.68 0.96
CA TRP A 287 -2.96 13.96 2.36
C TRP A 287 -1.74 13.87 3.25
N GLU A 288 -1.56 14.85 4.12
CA GLU A 288 -0.53 14.87 5.15
C GLU A 288 -1.17 14.79 6.53
N PHE A 289 -0.69 13.87 7.37
CA PHE A 289 -1.08 13.77 8.77
C PHE A 289 0.03 14.32 9.67
N ASP A 290 -0.33 15.30 10.50
CA ASP A 290 0.52 15.85 11.54
C ASP A 290 0.15 15.23 12.89
N PRO A 291 0.98 14.37 13.48
CA PRO A 291 0.66 13.74 14.76
C PRO A 291 0.59 14.72 15.93
N SER A 292 1.29 15.86 15.85
CA SER A 292 1.23 16.90 16.89
C SER A 292 -0.13 17.59 16.94
N ALA A 293 -0.72 17.85 15.78
CA ALA A 293 -2.05 18.44 15.66
C ALA A 293 -3.17 17.39 15.58
N GLU A 294 -2.82 16.12 15.41
CA GLU A 294 -3.75 14.99 15.15
C GLU A 294 -4.75 15.34 14.04
N SER A 295 -4.27 15.92 12.95
CA SER A 295 -5.12 16.39 11.85
C SER A 295 -4.52 16.12 10.48
N TRP A 296 -5.40 16.04 9.48
CA TRP A 296 -5.10 15.89 8.08
C TRP A 296 -5.13 17.22 7.35
N LYS A 297 -4.22 17.37 6.38
CA LYS A 297 -4.14 18.54 5.52
C LYS A 297 -3.92 18.07 4.08
N SER A 298 -4.63 18.66 3.11
CA SER A 298 -4.36 18.44 1.70
C SER A 298 -3.17 19.29 1.23
N LEU A 299 -2.20 18.65 0.61
CA LEU A 299 -1.10 19.34 -0.08
C LEU A 299 -1.44 19.71 -1.51
N GLY A 300 -2.63 19.35 -1.99
CA GLY A 300 -3.09 19.58 -3.32
C GLY A 300 -3.60 18.31 -3.99
N GLU A 301 -3.99 18.43 -5.24
CA GLU A 301 -4.56 17.33 -6.04
C GLU A 301 -3.63 16.94 -7.19
N CYS A 302 -3.55 15.64 -7.47
CA CYS A 302 -2.85 15.08 -8.62
C CYS A 302 -3.67 13.92 -9.18
N GLY A 303 -4.15 14.06 -10.42
CA GLY A 303 -4.94 13.01 -11.07
C GLY A 303 -4.12 11.76 -11.42
N LYS A 304 -2.84 11.92 -11.69
CA LYS A 304 -1.94 10.81 -12.07
C LYS A 304 -1.69 9.82 -10.94
N THR A 305 -1.85 10.25 -9.70
CA THR A 305 -1.66 9.41 -8.52
C THR A 305 -2.98 8.99 -7.85
N ALA A 306 -4.10 9.22 -8.53
CA ALA A 306 -5.41 8.70 -8.14
C ALA A 306 -5.50 7.20 -8.50
N LEU A 307 -4.78 6.39 -7.76
CA LEU A 307 -4.55 4.97 -8.01
C LEU A 307 -4.92 4.15 -6.79
N ALA A 308 -5.42 2.93 -7.01
CA ALA A 308 -5.63 1.96 -5.94
C ALA A 308 -4.56 0.87 -6.02
N GLY A 309 -4.04 0.43 -4.88
CA GLY A 309 -3.05 -0.64 -4.82
C GLY A 309 -1.68 -0.28 -5.40
N ALA A 310 -1.33 1.00 -5.46
CA ALA A 310 0.03 1.41 -5.80
C ALA A 310 1.00 1.10 -4.65
N GLY A 311 2.25 0.78 -5.00
CA GLY A 311 3.35 0.82 -4.03
C GLY A 311 3.83 2.25 -3.83
N MET A 312 4.28 2.57 -2.63
CA MET A 312 4.85 3.89 -2.38
C MET A 312 5.94 3.84 -1.33
N ILE A 313 6.99 4.60 -1.56
CA ILE A 313 8.04 4.86 -0.56
C ILE A 313 8.54 6.29 -0.69
N ALA A 314 8.79 6.93 0.43
CA ALA A 314 9.42 8.23 0.47
C ALA A 314 10.95 8.10 0.52
N ILE A 315 11.63 8.92 -0.25
CA ILE A 315 13.08 9.13 -0.16
C ILE A 315 13.28 10.64 -0.07
N CYS A 316 13.84 11.10 1.04
CA CYS A 316 13.90 12.54 1.37
C CYS A 316 12.48 13.15 1.30
N ASN A 317 12.30 14.24 0.56
CA ASN A 317 11.00 14.93 0.45
C ASN A 317 10.22 14.56 -0.81
N LYS A 318 10.44 13.37 -1.34
CA LYS A 318 9.75 12.89 -2.54
C LYS A 318 9.07 11.56 -2.28
N LEU A 319 7.87 11.43 -2.82
CA LEU A 319 7.10 10.18 -2.82
C LEU A 319 7.30 9.48 -4.17
N TYR A 320 7.73 8.23 -4.12
CA TYR A 320 7.91 7.37 -5.29
C TYR A 320 6.76 6.38 -5.33
N ILE A 321 5.97 6.42 -6.40
CA ILE A 321 4.70 5.70 -6.54
C ILE A 321 4.80 4.74 -7.71
N ILE A 322 4.64 3.45 -7.41
CA ILE A 322 4.86 2.36 -8.36
C ILE A 322 3.53 1.72 -8.73
N GLY A 323 3.18 1.76 -10.01
CA GLY A 323 2.03 1.06 -10.57
C GLY A 323 0.70 1.47 -9.93
N GLY A 324 -0.17 0.51 -9.71
CA GLY A 324 -1.51 0.68 -9.17
C GLY A 324 -2.61 0.57 -10.22
N GLU A 325 -3.86 0.60 -9.77
CA GLU A 325 -5.05 0.51 -10.61
C GLU A 325 -5.62 1.89 -10.90
N ILE A 326 -5.98 2.13 -12.15
CA ILE A 326 -6.76 3.30 -12.57
C ILE A 326 -8.27 3.06 -12.44
N LYS A 327 -8.66 1.80 -12.40
CA LYS A 327 -10.00 1.29 -12.13
C LYS A 327 -9.89 -0.19 -11.77
N PRO A 328 -10.90 -0.79 -11.14
CA PRO A 328 -10.85 -2.21 -10.78
C PRO A 328 -10.41 -3.10 -11.94
N GLY A 329 -9.37 -3.90 -11.71
CA GLY A 329 -8.82 -4.83 -12.68
C GLY A 329 -7.91 -4.23 -13.76
N VAL A 330 -7.77 -2.92 -13.84
CA VAL A 330 -6.95 -2.25 -14.87
C VAL A 330 -5.80 -1.49 -14.21
N ARG A 331 -4.59 -1.93 -14.47
CA ARG A 331 -3.35 -1.34 -13.92
C ARG A 331 -2.79 -0.28 -14.86
N THR A 332 -1.96 0.58 -14.31
CA THR A 332 -1.15 1.52 -15.10
C THR A 332 0.29 1.01 -15.22
N PRO A 333 0.90 1.09 -16.41
CA PRO A 333 2.34 0.83 -16.56
C PRO A 333 3.21 1.99 -16.08
N GLU A 334 2.60 3.13 -15.74
CA GLU A 334 3.31 4.34 -15.30
C GLU A 334 3.66 4.28 -13.82
N SER A 335 4.78 4.90 -13.47
CA SER A 335 5.18 5.16 -12.08
C SER A 335 5.57 6.64 -11.95
N TRP A 336 5.41 7.19 -10.74
CA TRP A 336 5.42 8.63 -10.56
C TRP A 336 6.27 9.06 -9.37
N ILE A 337 6.73 10.31 -9.43
CA ILE A 337 7.41 11.00 -8.33
C ILE A 337 6.59 12.24 -7.99
N ILE A 338 6.30 12.44 -6.70
CA ILE A 338 5.70 13.68 -6.19
C ILE A 338 6.67 14.31 -5.21
N ASN A 339 6.99 15.59 -5.43
CA ASN A 339 7.72 16.40 -4.47
C ASN A 339 6.72 17.00 -3.47
N ILE A 340 6.94 16.79 -2.17
CA ILE A 340 6.07 17.27 -1.09
C ILE A 340 6.58 18.51 -0.39
N LYS A 341 7.67 19.10 -0.84
CA LYS A 341 8.11 20.41 -0.38
C LYS A 341 7.21 21.53 -0.86
#